data_b874e97dfc491185fa5c10b750ef2e27
#
_entry.id   b874e97dfc491185fa5c10b750ef2e27
#
_cell.length_a   1.000
_cell.length_b   1.000
_cell.length_c   1.000
_cell.angle_alpha   90.00
_cell.angle_beta   90.00
_cell.angle_gamma   90.00
#
_symmetry.space_group_name_H-M   'P 1'
#
loop_
_entity.id
_entity.type
_entity.pdbx_description
1 polymer ?
#
loop_
_entity_poly.entity_id
_entity_poly.type
_entity_poly.pdbx_seq_one_letter_code
_entity_poly.pdbx_strand_id
1 'polypeptide(L)'
;MNIELKEITIQELSDGFQDNNENGVVGFGGKLDIRPPYQREFIYKDKQRDAVINTITKNFPLNVMYWAVREDGTFEVIDGQQRTISICQYIDGDFAYQNRYFHNLKADEKEQILN
;
A
#
# COMPACT_ATOMS: atom_id res chain seq x y z
N MET A 1 -14.45 -8.55 -17.48
CA MET A 1 -13.81 -8.03 -16.28
C MET A 1 -14.86 -7.87 -15.18
N ASN A 2 -14.68 -8.56 -14.08
CA ASN A 2 -15.59 -8.46 -12.94
C ASN A 2 -15.10 -7.36 -12.01
N ILE A 3 -15.97 -6.43 -11.70
CA ILE A 3 -15.68 -5.39 -10.72
C ILE A 3 -16.31 -5.81 -9.40
N GLU A 4 -15.47 -6.09 -8.41
CA GLU A 4 -15.92 -6.38 -7.06
C GLU A 4 -15.48 -5.26 -6.12
N LEU A 5 -16.40 -4.81 -5.28
CA LEU A 5 -16.08 -3.88 -4.21
C LEU A 5 -15.68 -4.69 -2.99
N LYS A 6 -14.40 -4.61 -2.62
CA LYS A 6 -13.90 -5.25 -1.40
C LYS A 6 -13.34 -4.21 -0.46
N GLU A 7 -13.64 -4.38 0.81
CA GLU A 7 -12.99 -3.63 1.88
C GLU A 7 -11.86 -4.48 2.44
N ILE A 8 -10.65 -3.91 2.46
CA ILE A 8 -9.50 -4.56 3.07
C ILE A 8 -8.85 -3.58 4.05
N THR A 9 -8.24 -4.12 5.08
CA THR A 9 -7.50 -3.31 6.05
C THR A 9 -6.10 -3.02 5.51
N ILE A 10 -5.46 -2.00 6.07
CA ILE A 10 -4.06 -1.70 5.75
C ILE A 10 -3.17 -2.86 6.18
N GLN A 11 -3.49 -3.52 7.29
CA GLN A 11 -2.78 -4.71 7.74
C GLN A 11 -2.79 -5.81 6.67
N GLU A 12 -3.96 -6.10 6.10
CA GLU A 12 -4.07 -7.10 5.03
C GLU A 12 -3.30 -6.70 3.78
N LEU A 13 -3.40 -5.41 3.40
CA LEU A 13 -2.72 -4.89 2.21
C LEU A 13 -1.19 -4.98 2.35
N SER A 14 -0.65 -4.62 3.49
CA SER A 14 0.79 -4.57 3.73
C SER A 14 1.40 -5.92 4.09
N ASP A 15 0.58 -6.91 4.38
CA ASP A 15 1.05 -8.25 4.71
C ASP A 15 1.83 -8.83 3.53
N GLY A 16 3.04 -9.32 3.82
CA GLY A 16 3.89 -9.90 2.78
C GLY A 16 4.42 -8.90 1.76
N PHE A 17 4.40 -7.60 2.07
CA PHE A 17 4.93 -6.59 1.17
C PHE A 17 6.41 -6.83 0.88
N GLN A 18 6.77 -6.88 -0.39
CA GLN A 18 8.15 -7.00 -0.86
C GLN A 18 8.36 -6.12 -2.09
N ASP A 19 9.38 -5.28 -2.02
CA ASP A 19 9.84 -4.50 -3.18
C ASP A 19 11.07 -5.21 -3.75
N ASN A 20 10.89 -5.86 -4.88
CA ASN A 20 11.93 -6.62 -5.57
C ASN A 20 12.52 -5.83 -6.74
N ASN A 21 12.38 -4.51 -6.73
CA ASN A 21 12.89 -3.61 -7.77
C ASN A 21 12.35 -4.01 -9.14
N GLU A 22 13.23 -4.33 -10.10
CA GLU A 22 12.83 -4.70 -11.45
C GLU A 22 12.00 -5.98 -11.50
N ASN A 23 12.06 -6.82 -10.49
CA ASN A 23 11.28 -8.05 -10.41
C ASN A 23 9.86 -7.83 -9.89
N GLY A 24 9.50 -6.58 -9.60
CA GLY A 24 8.15 -6.21 -9.22
C GLY A 24 7.98 -5.95 -7.73
N VAL A 25 6.80 -5.46 -7.39
CA VAL A 25 6.42 -5.13 -6.01
C VAL A 25 5.12 -5.85 -5.70
N VAL A 26 5.08 -6.57 -4.59
CA VAL A 26 3.92 -7.38 -4.20
C VAL A 26 3.44 -7.02 -2.79
N GLY A 27 2.18 -7.27 -2.52
CA GLY A 27 1.57 -7.12 -1.21
C GLY A 27 0.38 -8.05 -1.07
N PHE A 28 -0.45 -7.83 -0.07
CA PHE A 28 -1.64 -8.62 0.20
C PHE A 28 -1.33 -10.12 0.27
N GLY A 29 -0.36 -10.49 1.12
CA GLY A 29 0.07 -11.87 1.26
C GLY A 29 0.75 -12.44 0.03
N GLY A 30 1.29 -11.58 -0.83
CA GLY A 30 1.92 -11.98 -2.09
C GLY A 30 0.94 -12.17 -3.24
N LYS A 31 -0.36 -11.94 -3.00
CA LYS A 31 -1.42 -12.16 -4.01
C LYS A 31 -1.68 -10.94 -4.88
N LEU A 32 -1.16 -9.78 -4.51
CA LEU A 32 -1.35 -8.54 -5.25
C LEU A 32 -0.04 -8.11 -5.89
N ASP A 33 -0.04 -8.01 -7.21
CA ASP A 33 1.03 -7.33 -7.94
C ASP A 33 0.75 -5.84 -7.90
N ILE A 34 1.52 -5.12 -7.06
CA ILE A 34 1.38 -3.67 -6.94
C ILE A 34 2.03 -3.00 -8.15
N ARG A 35 3.22 -3.46 -8.50
CA ARG A 35 3.92 -3.04 -9.71
C ARG A 35 4.50 -4.28 -10.39
N PRO A 36 4.00 -4.64 -11.59
CA PRO A 36 4.52 -5.81 -12.31
C PRO A 36 6.02 -5.71 -12.62
N PRO A 37 6.69 -6.85 -12.86
CA PRO A 37 8.10 -6.84 -13.25
C PRO A 37 8.34 -5.97 -14.47
N TYR A 38 9.48 -5.28 -14.49
CA TYR A 38 9.97 -4.46 -15.61
C TYR A 38 9.06 -3.28 -15.97
N GLN A 39 8.02 -2.99 -15.20
CA GLN A 39 7.25 -1.78 -15.39
C GLN A 39 8.06 -0.58 -14.90
N ARG A 40 8.02 0.51 -15.68
CA ARG A 40 8.73 1.73 -15.32
C ARG A 40 8.21 2.28 -14.01
N GLU A 41 9.11 2.54 -13.06
CA GLU A 41 8.76 3.07 -11.77
C GLU A 41 8.50 4.57 -11.85
N PHE A 42 7.34 4.98 -11.34
CA PHE A 42 7.01 6.38 -11.16
C PHE A 42 6.95 6.64 -9.65
N ILE A 43 7.96 7.34 -9.14
CA ILE A 43 8.13 7.50 -7.69
C ILE A 43 7.48 8.80 -7.22
N TYR A 44 6.65 8.71 -6.18
CA TYR A 44 6.11 9.89 -5.51
C TYR A 44 7.23 10.69 -4.87
N LYS A 45 7.12 12.01 -4.98
CA LYS A 45 7.93 12.94 -4.18
C LYS A 45 7.44 12.90 -2.74
N ASP A 46 8.31 13.34 -1.81
CA ASP A 46 8.02 13.30 -0.37
C ASP A 46 6.68 13.95 -0.02
N LYS A 47 6.35 15.07 -0.65
CA LYS A 47 5.09 15.78 -0.39
C LYS A 47 3.86 14.93 -0.73
N GLN A 48 3.90 14.20 -1.85
CA GLN A 48 2.82 13.33 -2.29
C GLN A 48 2.69 12.12 -1.36
N ARG A 49 3.82 11.54 -0.99
CA ARG A 49 3.88 10.42 -0.05
C ARG A 49 3.35 10.81 1.32
N ASP A 50 3.77 11.97 1.83
CA ASP A 50 3.32 12.45 3.14
C ASP A 50 1.81 12.73 3.16
N ALA A 51 1.25 13.20 2.04
CA ALA A 51 -0.19 13.42 1.94
C ALA A 51 -0.98 12.11 2.09
N VAL A 52 -0.48 11.02 1.50
CA VAL A 52 -1.10 9.69 1.65
C VAL A 52 -1.06 9.24 3.10
N ILE A 53 0.10 9.37 3.75
CA ILE A 53 0.27 8.94 5.14
C ILE A 53 -0.59 9.81 6.08
N ASN A 54 -0.69 11.10 5.82
CA ASN A 54 -1.56 11.98 6.60
C ASN A 54 -3.02 11.49 6.56
N THR A 55 -3.47 11.06 5.39
CA THR A 55 -4.85 10.55 5.22
C THR A 55 -5.09 9.31 6.09
N ILE A 56 -4.17 8.35 6.08
CA ILE A 56 -4.36 7.11 6.86
C ILE A 56 -4.21 7.35 8.37
N THR A 57 -3.35 8.28 8.79
CA THR A 57 -3.16 8.57 10.22
C THR A 57 -4.36 9.29 10.83
N LYS A 58 -5.13 10.00 10.03
CA LYS A 58 -6.36 10.69 10.47
C LYS A 58 -7.61 9.83 10.31
N ASN A 59 -7.43 8.59 9.90
CA ASN A 59 -8.54 7.66 9.67
C ASN A 59 -9.56 8.18 8.64
N PHE A 60 -9.09 8.97 7.67
CA PHE A 60 -9.93 9.41 6.56
C PHE A 60 -9.99 8.29 5.52
N PRO A 61 -11.12 8.12 4.83
CA PRO A 61 -11.21 7.12 3.77
C PRO A 61 -10.27 7.48 2.62
N LEU A 62 -9.52 6.47 2.16
CA LEU A 62 -8.73 6.59 0.94
C LEU A 62 -9.65 6.54 -0.27
N ASN A 63 -9.21 7.17 -1.35
CA ASN A 63 -9.91 7.01 -2.63
C ASN A 63 -9.86 5.55 -3.07
N VAL A 64 -10.89 5.14 -3.79
CA VAL A 64 -11.00 3.77 -4.28
C VAL A 64 -9.80 3.46 -5.17
N MET A 65 -9.17 2.31 -4.92
CA MET A 65 -8.12 1.76 -5.77
C MET A 65 -8.74 0.68 -6.66
N TYR A 66 -8.26 0.58 -7.89
CA TYR A 66 -8.78 -0.40 -8.84
C TYR A 66 -7.79 -1.53 -9.03
N TRP A 67 -8.25 -2.75 -8.78
CA TRP A 67 -7.47 -3.97 -8.98
C TRP A 67 -8.15 -4.83 -10.05
N ALA A 68 -7.35 -5.42 -10.94
CA ALA A 68 -7.83 -6.46 -11.84
C ALA A 68 -7.70 -7.82 -11.15
N VAL A 69 -8.73 -8.64 -11.30
CA VAL A 69 -8.71 -10.01 -10.78
C VAL A 69 -8.22 -10.94 -11.89
N ARG A 70 -7.22 -11.75 -11.60
CA ARG A 70 -6.66 -12.72 -12.53
C ARG A 70 -7.33 -14.08 -12.35
N GLU A 71 -7.24 -14.93 -13.38
CA GLU A 71 -7.84 -16.27 -13.36
C GLU A 71 -7.30 -17.16 -12.26
N ASP A 72 -6.03 -16.98 -11.87
CA ASP A 72 -5.39 -17.77 -10.81
C ASP A 72 -5.74 -17.32 -9.39
N GLY A 73 -6.62 -16.33 -9.26
CA GLY A 73 -7.02 -15.79 -7.96
C GLY A 73 -6.11 -14.68 -7.43
N THR A 74 -5.10 -14.28 -8.17
CA THR A 74 -4.25 -13.14 -7.81
C THR A 74 -4.82 -11.84 -8.35
N PHE A 75 -4.21 -10.73 -7.96
CA PHE A 75 -4.69 -9.38 -8.30
C PHE A 75 -3.55 -8.54 -8.86
N GLU A 76 -3.92 -7.53 -9.63
CA GLU A 76 -2.99 -6.55 -10.16
C GLU A 76 -3.56 -5.15 -9.93
N VAL A 77 -2.75 -4.22 -9.44
CA VAL A 77 -3.18 -2.83 -9.26
C VAL A 77 -3.25 -2.15 -10.62
N ILE A 78 -4.43 -1.69 -10.99
CA ILE A 78 -4.65 -0.93 -12.22
C ILE A 78 -4.40 0.55 -11.97
N ASP A 79 -4.91 1.07 -10.84
CA ASP A 79 -4.74 2.46 -10.46
C ASP A 79 -4.42 2.54 -8.98
N GLY A 80 -3.53 3.46 -8.60
CA GLY A 80 -3.14 3.66 -7.21
C GLY A 80 -1.86 2.95 -6.81
N GLN A 81 -0.98 2.59 -7.76
CA GLN A 81 0.28 1.91 -7.45
C GLN A 81 1.14 2.67 -6.45
N GLN A 82 1.37 3.97 -6.69
CA GLN A 82 2.24 4.76 -5.82
C GLN A 82 1.63 5.00 -4.45
N ARG A 83 0.32 5.17 -4.37
CA ARG A 83 -0.40 5.27 -3.10
C ARG A 83 -0.23 3.99 -2.29
N THR A 84 -0.44 2.84 -2.93
CA THR A 84 -0.30 1.53 -2.30
C THR A 84 1.12 1.29 -1.82
N ILE A 85 2.13 1.59 -2.66
CA ILE A 85 3.54 1.45 -2.30
C ILE A 85 3.89 2.34 -1.11
N SER A 86 3.43 3.59 -1.10
CA SER A 86 3.69 4.52 0.00
C SER A 86 3.14 4.01 1.33
N ILE A 87 1.92 3.48 1.33
CA ILE A 87 1.31 2.91 2.53
C ILE A 87 2.13 1.71 3.03
N CYS A 88 2.45 0.78 2.14
CA CYS A 88 3.21 -0.42 2.50
C CYS A 88 4.61 -0.09 3.00
N GLN A 89 5.30 0.85 2.36
CA GLN A 89 6.63 1.30 2.80
C GLN A 89 6.59 1.94 4.18
N TYR A 90 5.56 2.74 4.46
CA TYR A 90 5.41 3.34 5.78
C TYR A 90 5.21 2.27 6.87
N ILE A 91 4.33 1.30 6.63
CA ILE A 91 4.08 0.20 7.57
C ILE A 91 5.35 -0.65 7.76
N ASP A 92 6.11 -0.85 6.70
CA ASP A 92 7.36 -1.64 6.73
C ASP A 92 8.52 -0.90 7.40
N GLY A 93 8.38 0.40 7.66
CA GLY A 93 9.40 1.19 8.34
C GLY A 93 10.44 1.80 7.42
N ASP A 94 10.17 1.91 6.13
CA ASP A 94 11.12 2.43 5.14
C ASP A 94 11.32 3.94 5.23
N PHE A 95 10.34 4.66 5.78
CA PHE A 95 10.46 6.10 5.98
C PHE A 95 9.63 6.56 7.18
N ALA A 96 9.97 7.74 7.69
CA ALA A 96 9.25 8.39 8.79
C ALA A 96 8.26 9.41 8.26
N TYR A 97 7.14 9.58 8.97
CA TYR A 97 6.19 10.66 8.74
C TYR A 97 6.15 11.53 10.00
N GLN A 98 6.34 12.84 9.85
CA GLN A 98 6.44 13.79 10.98
C GLN A 98 7.47 13.35 12.02
N ASN A 99 8.64 12.92 11.54
CA ASN A 99 9.78 12.45 12.34
C ASN A 99 9.51 11.21 13.19
N ARG A 100 8.45 10.44 12.86
CA ARG A 100 8.11 9.20 13.55
C ARG A 100 7.95 8.06 12.54
N TYR A 101 8.63 6.95 12.80
CA TYR A 101 8.41 5.72 12.08
C TYR A 101 7.17 5.02 12.62
N PHE A 102 6.52 4.21 11.77
CA PHE A 102 5.32 3.46 12.17
C PHE A 102 5.58 2.61 13.42
N HIS A 103 6.72 1.92 13.47
CA HIS A 103 7.03 1.03 14.60
C HIS A 103 7.26 1.79 15.91
N ASN A 104 7.46 3.10 15.88
CA ASN A 104 7.62 3.94 17.08
C ASN A 104 6.30 4.52 17.59
N LEU A 105 5.19 4.26 16.89
CA LEU A 105 3.88 4.73 17.32
C LEU A 105 3.39 3.92 18.53
N LYS A 106 2.44 4.48 19.28
CA LYS A 106 1.79 3.76 20.36
C LYS A 106 0.93 2.62 19.81
N ALA A 107 0.68 1.61 20.64
CA ALA A 107 -0.07 0.42 20.22
C ALA A 107 -1.46 0.76 19.68
N ASP A 108 -2.18 1.70 20.29
CA ASP A 108 -3.50 2.14 19.86
C ASP A 108 -3.44 2.90 18.52
N GLU A 109 -2.40 3.71 18.30
CA GLU A 109 -2.19 4.41 17.02
C GLU A 109 -1.93 3.41 15.89
N LYS A 110 -1.09 2.40 16.14
CA LYS A 110 -0.82 1.33 15.16
C LYS A 110 -2.09 0.57 14.80
N GLU A 111 -2.86 0.20 15.80
CA GLU A 111 -4.10 -0.55 15.61
C GLU A 111 -5.11 0.24 14.78
N GLN A 112 -5.24 1.53 15.05
CA GLN A 112 -6.15 2.41 14.29
C GLN A 112 -5.75 2.49 12.82
N ILE A 113 -4.46 2.58 12.52
CA ILE A 113 -3.97 2.65 11.14
C ILE A 113 -4.17 1.30 10.43
N LEU A 114 -3.87 0.18 11.10
CA LEU A 114 -3.92 -1.15 10.49
C LEU A 114 -5.35 -1.65 10.24
N ASN A 115 -6.28 -1.21 11.02
CA ASN A 115 -7.67 -1.63 10.93
C ASN A 115 -8.55 -0.48 10.46
#